data_286f616c49cc3e1318e6620913d3c5ae
#
_entry.id   286f616c49cc3e1318e6620913d3c5ae
#
_cell.length_a   1.000
_cell.length_b   1.000
_cell.length_c   1.000
_cell.angle_alpha   90.00
_cell.angle_beta   90.00
_cell.angle_gamma   90.00
#
_symmetry.space_group_name_H-M   'P 1'
#
loop_
_entity.id
_entity.type
_entity.pdbx_description
1 polymer ?
#
loop_
_entity_poly.entity_id
_entity_poly.type
_entity_poly.pdbx_seq_one_letter_code
_entity_poly.pdbx_strand_id
1 'polypeptide(L)'
;SGEQRRNENAGYRYLITLDADHIKPGGTDEVIGTLENLGCSYVIYSTRKHEEAAPRLRIILPLDQPASPDEYEPIARRAAEYIGMGIFDPTTFETVRLMYWPSCSKDSQYRFCYADKPFLSKDGMLATYDNWRDITQWPEVPGAVKLRDRSIKKQGNPLEKKGIVGAFCKTYTVEQAMDAFLDGIYEPCDMHPGRYTYTEGSTVGGAVLYEDGLF
;
A
#
# COMPACT_ATOMS: atom_id res chain seq x y z
N SER A 1 12.59 20.36 16.68
CA SER A 1 11.18 20.35 16.25
C SER A 1 10.96 19.07 15.48
N GLY A 2 10.25 18.12 16.07
CA GLY A 2 9.96 16.85 15.41
C GLY A 2 8.89 17.05 14.33
N GLU A 3 9.23 16.81 13.08
CA GLU A 3 8.26 16.70 12.02
C GLU A 3 7.32 15.54 12.31
N GLN A 4 6.01 15.74 12.10
CA GLN A 4 5.03 14.68 12.26
C GLN A 4 5.23 13.63 11.15
N ARG A 5 5.04 12.35 11.49
CA ARG A 5 5.06 11.26 10.52
C ARG A 5 3.82 11.33 9.61
N ARG A 6 3.99 11.92 8.43
CA ARG A 6 2.99 12.07 7.38
C ARG A 6 3.60 11.68 6.03
N ASN A 7 2.79 11.25 5.07
CA ASN A 7 3.27 10.87 3.74
C ASN A 7 4.02 12.02 3.03
N GLU A 8 3.58 13.26 3.21
CA GLU A 8 4.22 14.47 2.69
C GLU A 8 5.66 14.69 3.21
N ASN A 9 6.00 14.10 4.36
CA ASN A 9 7.32 14.18 4.98
C ASN A 9 8.16 12.92 4.75
N ALA A 10 7.68 12.00 3.92
CA ALA A 10 8.41 10.78 3.60
C ALA A 10 9.65 11.09 2.76
N GLY A 11 10.80 10.59 3.18
CA GLY A 11 12.03 10.62 2.39
C GLY A 11 12.23 9.33 1.59
N TYR A 12 13.40 9.21 0.99
CA TYR A 12 13.79 7.98 0.28
C TYR A 12 13.87 6.77 1.21
N ARG A 13 13.48 5.60 0.69
CA ARG A 13 13.52 4.33 1.39
C ARG A 13 14.55 3.39 0.73
N TYR A 14 15.39 2.79 1.55
CA TYR A 14 16.41 1.81 1.12
C TYR A 14 15.99 0.37 1.39
N LEU A 15 14.91 0.19 2.13
CA LEU A 15 14.41 -1.11 2.57
C LEU A 15 12.91 -1.18 2.30
N ILE A 16 12.47 -2.25 1.67
CA ILE A 16 11.07 -2.66 1.70
C ILE A 16 10.83 -3.40 3.01
N THR A 17 9.78 -3.02 3.72
CA THR A 17 9.42 -3.62 5.02
C THR A 17 7.98 -4.08 4.99
N LEU A 18 7.74 -5.38 5.21
CA LEU A 18 6.44 -6.02 5.09
C LEU A 18 6.05 -6.71 6.41
N ASP A 19 4.81 -6.54 6.83
CA ASP A 19 4.23 -7.14 8.05
C ASP A 19 3.29 -8.28 7.63
N ALA A 20 3.72 -9.52 7.83
CA ALA A 20 2.98 -10.73 7.45
C ALA A 20 2.24 -11.28 8.68
N ASP A 21 0.99 -10.86 8.86
CA ASP A 21 0.14 -11.13 10.03
C ASP A 21 -0.92 -12.21 9.77
N HIS A 22 -1.08 -12.66 8.51
CA HIS A 22 -2.12 -13.60 8.08
C HIS A 22 -1.54 -14.90 7.52
N ILE A 23 -0.43 -15.37 8.09
CA ILE A 23 0.17 -16.64 7.70
C ILE A 23 -0.66 -17.77 8.32
N LYS A 24 -0.91 -18.84 7.52
CA LYS A 24 -1.60 -20.04 8.01
C LYS A 24 -0.79 -20.73 9.13
N PRO A 25 -1.45 -21.46 10.04
CA PRO A 25 -0.75 -22.26 11.07
C PRO A 25 0.35 -23.13 10.44
N GLY A 26 1.56 -23.11 11.03
CA GLY A 26 2.72 -23.85 10.54
C GLY A 26 3.33 -23.33 9.23
N GLY A 27 2.87 -22.20 8.68
CA GLY A 27 3.30 -21.69 7.37
C GLY A 27 4.62 -20.89 7.38
N THR A 28 5.31 -20.78 8.49
CA THR A 28 6.57 -20.02 8.62
C THR A 28 7.62 -20.48 7.61
N ASP A 29 7.88 -21.78 7.53
CA ASP A 29 8.92 -22.34 6.67
C ASP A 29 8.56 -22.21 5.17
N GLU A 30 7.26 -22.24 4.82
CA GLU A 30 6.79 -21.98 3.46
C GLU A 30 7.09 -20.54 3.02
N VAL A 31 6.85 -19.56 3.90
CA VAL A 31 7.20 -18.15 3.62
C VAL A 31 8.71 -17.99 3.44
N ILE A 32 9.53 -18.62 4.27
CA ILE A 32 10.99 -18.60 4.14
C ILE A 32 11.41 -19.23 2.80
N GLY A 33 10.85 -20.37 2.43
CA GLY A 33 11.13 -21.01 1.14
C GLY A 33 10.76 -20.12 -0.07
N THR A 34 9.66 -19.38 0.01
CA THR A 34 9.29 -18.42 -1.03
C THR A 34 10.29 -17.27 -1.13
N LEU A 35 10.78 -16.75 0.00
CA LEU A 35 11.82 -15.71 0.02
C LEU A 35 13.15 -16.21 -0.56
N GLU A 36 13.53 -17.47 -0.30
CA GLU A 36 14.72 -18.07 -0.91
C GLU A 36 14.63 -18.12 -2.44
N ASN A 37 13.44 -18.40 -2.97
CA ASN A 37 13.18 -18.46 -4.40
C ASN A 37 13.14 -17.07 -5.07
N LEU A 38 12.92 -15.99 -4.30
CA LEU A 38 12.96 -14.63 -4.80
C LEU A 38 14.35 -14.22 -5.32
N GLY A 39 15.40 -14.89 -4.85
CA GLY A 39 16.76 -14.73 -5.35
C GLY A 39 17.48 -13.46 -4.91
N CYS A 40 16.91 -12.68 -4.00
CA CYS A 40 17.53 -11.48 -3.44
C CYS A 40 17.83 -11.61 -1.95
N SER A 41 18.58 -10.66 -1.41
CA SER A 41 18.82 -10.53 0.03
C SER A 41 17.53 -10.28 0.79
N TYR A 42 17.39 -10.91 1.94
CA TYR A 42 16.28 -10.64 2.87
C TYR A 42 16.71 -10.83 4.32
N VAL A 43 15.95 -10.21 5.20
CA VAL A 43 15.92 -10.52 6.64
C VAL A 43 14.47 -10.79 7.01
N ILE A 44 14.24 -11.88 7.73
CA ILE A 44 12.94 -12.22 8.30
C ILE A 44 13.07 -12.47 9.80
N TYR A 45 12.12 -11.94 10.56
CA TYR A 45 12.04 -12.23 11.99
C TYR A 45 10.59 -12.27 12.48
N SER A 46 10.36 -13.06 13.53
CA SER A 46 9.07 -13.16 14.18
C SER A 46 8.76 -11.92 15.02
N THR A 47 7.49 -11.49 15.01
CA THR A 47 7.03 -10.39 15.87
C THR A 47 6.73 -10.92 17.29
N ARG A 48 6.51 -9.99 18.24
CA ARG A 48 6.25 -10.34 19.64
C ARG A 48 5.07 -11.29 19.87
N LYS A 49 4.09 -11.26 18.97
CA LYS A 49 2.88 -12.09 19.08
C LYS A 49 2.93 -13.34 18.19
N HIS A 50 4.10 -13.69 17.71
CA HIS A 50 4.28 -14.88 16.88
C HIS A 50 4.09 -16.15 17.69
N GLU A 51 3.30 -17.07 17.13
CA GLU A 51 3.10 -18.44 17.58
C GLU A 51 3.00 -19.34 16.35
N GLU A 52 3.40 -20.60 16.44
CA GLU A 52 3.29 -21.54 15.29
C GLU A 52 1.82 -21.74 14.83
N ALA A 53 0.86 -21.63 15.75
CA ALA A 53 -0.56 -21.67 15.44
C ALA A 53 -1.08 -20.37 14.79
N ALA A 54 -0.36 -19.26 14.95
CA ALA A 54 -0.70 -17.95 14.40
C ALA A 54 0.59 -17.18 14.04
N PRO A 55 1.31 -17.62 12.99
CA PRO A 55 2.60 -17.04 12.66
C PRO A 55 2.49 -15.56 12.27
N ARG A 56 3.42 -14.76 12.79
CA ARG A 56 3.55 -13.32 12.50
C ARG A 56 4.99 -12.97 12.27
N LEU A 57 5.28 -12.54 11.06
CA LEU A 57 6.64 -12.31 10.59
C LEU A 57 6.79 -10.88 10.04
N ARG A 58 7.99 -10.35 10.16
CA ARG A 58 8.43 -9.16 9.43
C ARG A 58 9.49 -9.53 8.44
N ILE A 59 9.32 -9.03 7.24
CA ILE A 59 10.20 -9.26 6.11
C ILE A 59 10.81 -7.92 5.72
N ILE A 60 12.13 -7.91 5.58
CA ILE A 60 12.90 -6.75 5.14
C ILE A 60 13.66 -7.14 3.89
N LEU A 61 13.48 -6.40 2.81
CA LEU A 61 14.20 -6.57 1.55
C LEU A 61 15.00 -5.30 1.27
N PRO A 62 16.35 -5.36 1.28
CA PRO A 62 17.18 -4.23 0.90
C PRO A 62 17.07 -3.96 -0.61
N LEU A 63 16.99 -2.69 -0.98
CA LEU A 63 16.97 -2.23 -2.37
C LEU A 63 18.37 -1.86 -2.84
N ASP A 64 18.66 -2.16 -4.12
CA ASP A 64 19.91 -1.77 -4.79
C ASP A 64 20.05 -0.26 -4.96
N GLN A 65 18.92 0.46 -5.00
CA GLN A 65 18.82 1.91 -5.09
C GLN A 65 17.70 2.42 -4.17
N PRO A 66 17.79 3.67 -3.67
CA PRO A 66 16.72 4.24 -2.85
C PRO A 66 15.46 4.46 -3.68
N ALA A 67 14.31 4.06 -3.14
CA ALA A 67 13.00 4.35 -3.70
C ALA A 67 12.48 5.69 -3.17
N SER A 68 11.96 6.54 -4.06
CA SER A 68 11.19 7.72 -3.67
C SER A 68 9.88 7.32 -2.98
N PRO A 69 9.20 8.25 -2.29
CA PRO A 69 7.89 7.97 -1.69
C PRO A 69 6.87 7.38 -2.67
N ASP A 70 6.88 7.85 -3.92
CA ASP A 70 5.94 7.40 -4.96
C ASP A 70 6.30 6.01 -5.51
N GLU A 71 7.58 5.67 -5.57
CA GLU A 71 8.07 4.37 -6.04
C GLU A 71 7.92 3.27 -4.99
N TYR A 72 7.89 3.63 -3.71
CA TYR A 72 7.92 2.66 -2.61
C TYR A 72 6.72 1.71 -2.61
N GLU A 73 5.51 2.23 -2.69
CA GLU A 73 4.30 1.42 -2.58
C GLU A 73 4.16 0.41 -3.73
N PRO A 74 4.29 0.78 -5.02
CA PRO A 74 4.23 -0.21 -6.10
C PRO A 74 5.32 -1.29 -5.99
N ILE A 75 6.55 -0.95 -5.59
CA ILE A 75 7.63 -1.92 -5.35
C ILE A 75 7.25 -2.88 -4.22
N ALA A 76 6.79 -2.36 -3.09
CA ALA A 76 6.41 -3.15 -1.93
C ALA A 76 5.24 -4.11 -2.25
N ARG A 77 4.24 -3.65 -3.01
CA ARG A 77 3.10 -4.47 -3.43
C ARG A 77 3.51 -5.57 -4.40
N ARG A 78 4.38 -5.27 -5.36
CA ARG A 78 4.88 -6.29 -6.30
C ARG A 78 5.75 -7.33 -5.59
N ALA A 79 6.60 -6.92 -4.67
CA ALA A 79 7.37 -7.85 -3.84
C ALA A 79 6.45 -8.74 -3.00
N ALA A 80 5.42 -8.18 -2.40
CA ALA A 80 4.42 -8.91 -1.63
C ALA A 80 3.62 -9.90 -2.49
N GLU A 81 3.31 -9.57 -3.74
CA GLU A 81 2.64 -10.47 -4.67
C GLU A 81 3.48 -11.72 -4.95
N TYR A 82 4.79 -11.56 -5.19
CA TYR A 82 5.71 -12.68 -5.40
C TYR A 82 5.85 -13.57 -4.16
N ILE A 83 5.74 -13.00 -2.96
CA ILE A 83 5.81 -13.75 -1.71
C ILE A 83 4.46 -14.44 -1.39
N GLY A 84 3.35 -13.81 -1.76
CA GLY A 84 2.00 -14.26 -1.50
C GLY A 84 1.17 -13.16 -0.83
N MET A 85 0.49 -12.34 -1.65
CA MET A 85 -0.21 -11.11 -1.22
C MET A 85 -1.14 -11.32 -0.01
N GLY A 86 -1.80 -12.47 0.10
CA GLY A 86 -2.81 -12.75 1.12
C GLY A 86 -2.30 -12.83 2.56
N ILE A 87 -0.98 -12.92 2.78
CA ILE A 87 -0.41 -13.04 4.14
C ILE A 87 -0.14 -11.68 4.80
N PHE A 88 -0.24 -10.57 4.06
CA PHE A 88 0.19 -9.26 4.51
C PHE A 88 -0.94 -8.40 5.10
N ASP A 89 -0.58 -7.58 6.11
CA ASP A 89 -1.42 -6.49 6.58
C ASP A 89 -1.56 -5.43 5.46
N PRO A 90 -2.78 -5.06 5.03
CA PRO A 90 -2.99 -4.05 3.98
C PRO A 90 -2.30 -2.71 4.22
N THR A 91 -2.05 -2.34 5.48
CA THR A 91 -1.38 -1.08 5.83
C THR A 91 0.15 -1.15 5.76
N THR A 92 0.72 -2.34 5.48
CA THR A 92 2.18 -2.52 5.41
C THR A 92 2.82 -1.75 4.26
N PHE A 93 2.05 -1.43 3.22
CA PHE A 93 2.53 -0.76 2.01
C PHE A 93 2.70 0.76 2.15
N GLU A 94 2.20 1.34 3.24
CA GLU A 94 2.34 2.78 3.49
C GLU A 94 3.81 3.18 3.61
N THR A 95 4.25 4.18 2.83
CA THR A 95 5.65 4.66 2.82
C THR A 95 6.14 5.06 4.20
N VAL A 96 5.27 5.61 5.04
CA VAL A 96 5.61 6.05 6.39
C VAL A 96 5.34 5.00 7.47
N ARG A 97 5.08 3.75 7.09
CA ARG A 97 4.82 2.68 8.05
C ARG A 97 5.99 2.49 9.01
N LEU A 98 5.69 2.52 10.31
CA LEU A 98 6.65 2.24 11.35
C LEU A 98 6.78 0.74 11.56
N MET A 99 8.02 0.24 11.56
CA MET A 99 8.36 -1.11 11.97
C MET A 99 9.09 -1.07 13.32
N TYR A 100 8.57 -1.85 14.27
CA TYR A 100 9.25 -2.00 15.57
C TYR A 100 10.45 -2.92 15.45
N TRP A 101 11.46 -2.68 16.27
CA TRP A 101 12.59 -3.59 16.42
C TRP A 101 12.13 -5.00 16.82
N PRO A 102 12.90 -6.04 16.47
CA PRO A 102 12.63 -7.40 16.92
C PRO A 102 12.46 -7.45 18.43
N SER A 103 11.40 -8.07 18.89
CA SER A 103 11.16 -8.33 20.31
C SER A 103 10.37 -9.62 20.47
N CYS A 104 10.69 -10.40 21.50
CA CYS A 104 9.98 -11.62 21.84
C CYS A 104 9.74 -11.68 23.34
N SER A 105 8.72 -12.43 23.75
CA SER A 105 8.54 -12.82 25.16
C SER A 105 9.55 -13.91 25.52
N LYS A 106 9.86 -14.07 26.81
CA LYS A 106 10.81 -15.07 27.30
C LYS A 106 10.45 -16.50 26.86
N ASP A 107 9.15 -16.78 26.77
CA ASP A 107 8.60 -18.10 26.45
C ASP A 107 8.09 -18.19 25.00
N SER A 108 8.38 -17.18 24.12
CA SER A 108 7.95 -17.19 22.74
C SER A 108 8.92 -17.96 21.84
N GLN A 109 8.38 -18.49 20.75
CA GLN A 109 9.17 -19.11 19.68
C GLN A 109 9.72 -18.04 18.76
N TYR A 110 10.94 -17.58 19.01
CA TYR A 110 11.58 -16.60 18.15
C TYR A 110 12.16 -17.26 16.90
N ARG A 111 11.78 -16.73 15.75
CA ARG A 111 12.30 -17.14 14.43
C ARG A 111 13.08 -15.99 13.83
N PHE A 112 14.25 -16.30 13.29
CA PHE A 112 15.11 -15.37 12.58
C PHE A 112 15.84 -16.10 11.46
N CYS A 113 15.80 -15.51 10.26
CA CYS A 113 16.54 -16.03 9.11
C CYS A 113 16.95 -14.87 8.21
N TYR A 114 18.01 -15.04 7.45
CA TYR A 114 18.43 -14.08 6.44
C TYR A 114 19.15 -14.79 5.30
N ALA A 115 19.18 -14.15 4.14
CA ALA A 115 20.04 -14.52 3.02
C ALA A 115 20.86 -13.32 2.58
N ASP A 116 22.15 -13.57 2.30
CA ASP A 116 23.09 -12.60 1.74
C ASP A 116 23.24 -12.91 0.25
N LYS A 117 22.46 -12.21 -0.56
CA LYS A 117 22.37 -12.30 -2.03
C LYS A 117 22.40 -10.88 -2.61
N PRO A 118 22.34 -10.67 -3.92
CA PRO A 118 22.12 -9.33 -4.47
C PRO A 118 20.89 -8.65 -3.87
N PHE A 119 20.92 -7.33 -3.72
CA PHE A 119 19.76 -6.57 -3.26
C PHE A 119 18.64 -6.60 -4.28
N LEU A 120 17.42 -6.39 -3.83
CA LEU A 120 16.25 -6.34 -4.70
C LEU A 120 16.39 -5.15 -5.67
N SER A 121 16.28 -5.41 -6.97
CA SER A 121 16.40 -4.34 -7.96
C SER A 121 15.16 -3.46 -7.96
N LYS A 122 15.33 -2.19 -7.62
CA LYS A 122 14.28 -1.17 -7.65
C LYS A 122 13.69 -1.05 -9.07
N ASP A 123 14.55 -0.80 -10.04
CA ASP A 123 14.12 -0.59 -11.42
C ASP A 123 13.55 -1.88 -12.03
N GLY A 124 14.10 -3.05 -11.67
CA GLY A 124 13.56 -4.34 -12.06
C GLY A 124 12.13 -4.56 -11.57
N MET A 125 11.84 -4.17 -10.34
CA MET A 125 10.48 -4.28 -9.78
C MET A 125 9.51 -3.32 -10.46
N LEU A 126 9.90 -2.08 -10.70
CA LEU A 126 9.06 -1.10 -11.41
C LEU A 126 8.80 -1.50 -12.86
N ALA A 127 9.78 -2.10 -13.53
CA ALA A 127 9.65 -2.58 -14.91
C ALA A 127 8.69 -3.77 -15.08
N THR A 128 8.23 -4.38 -13.99
CA THR A 128 7.18 -5.43 -14.04
C THR A 128 5.77 -4.88 -14.29
N TYR A 129 5.59 -3.57 -14.22
CA TYR A 129 4.36 -2.88 -14.57
C TYR A 129 4.46 -2.28 -15.97
N ASP A 130 3.36 -2.26 -16.71
CA ASP A 130 3.28 -1.46 -17.94
C ASP A 130 3.41 0.04 -17.63
N ASN A 131 2.74 0.47 -16.55
CA ASN A 131 2.88 1.79 -15.96
C ASN A 131 2.76 1.70 -14.43
N TRP A 132 3.87 1.75 -13.72
CA TRP A 132 3.87 1.65 -12.26
C TRP A 132 3.17 2.82 -11.54
N ARG A 133 2.94 3.95 -12.23
CA ARG A 133 2.16 5.08 -11.70
C ARG A 133 0.66 4.86 -11.77
N ASP A 134 0.21 3.88 -12.55
CA ASP A 134 -1.19 3.51 -12.64
C ASP A 134 -1.55 2.59 -11.47
N ILE A 135 -2.24 3.15 -10.48
CA ILE A 135 -2.64 2.44 -9.26
C ILE A 135 -3.58 1.26 -9.53
N THR A 136 -4.22 1.18 -10.71
CA THR A 136 -5.09 0.06 -11.06
C THR A 136 -4.31 -1.22 -11.33
N GLN A 137 -3.02 -1.09 -11.65
CA GLN A 137 -2.11 -2.22 -11.88
C GLN A 137 -1.46 -2.74 -10.59
N TRP A 138 -1.66 -2.05 -9.46
CA TRP A 138 -1.03 -2.44 -8.20
C TRP A 138 -1.72 -3.65 -7.60
N PRO A 139 -0.97 -4.69 -7.20
CA PRO A 139 -1.55 -5.83 -6.51
C PRO A 139 -2.24 -5.44 -5.20
N GLU A 140 -3.41 -6.01 -4.94
CA GLU A 140 -4.20 -5.74 -3.73
C GLU A 140 -4.30 -6.99 -2.83
N VAL A 141 -4.32 -6.77 -1.50
CA VAL A 141 -4.55 -7.86 -0.54
C VAL A 141 -5.98 -8.37 -0.69
N PRO A 142 -6.18 -9.69 -0.92
CA PRO A 142 -7.51 -10.28 -1.06
C PRO A 142 -8.38 -10.01 0.16
N GLY A 143 -9.61 -9.57 -0.05
CA GLY A 143 -10.57 -9.30 1.02
C GLY A 143 -10.25 -8.08 1.90
N ALA A 144 -9.21 -7.32 1.59
CA ALA A 144 -8.99 -6.03 2.23
C ALA A 144 -10.19 -5.14 1.95
N VAL A 145 -10.86 -4.69 3.03
CA VAL A 145 -11.88 -3.64 2.92
C VAL A 145 -11.17 -2.44 2.32
N LYS A 146 -11.53 -2.12 1.08
CA LYS A 146 -10.96 -0.96 0.39
C LYS A 146 -11.03 0.22 1.35
N LEU A 147 -9.98 1.01 1.44
CA LEU A 147 -9.92 2.24 2.26
C LEU A 147 -11.15 3.14 2.00
N ARG A 148 -11.71 3.02 0.81
CA ARG A 148 -12.98 3.52 0.34
C ARG A 148 -14.15 3.27 1.31
N ASP A 149 -14.41 2.02 1.71
CA ASP A 149 -15.61 1.69 2.49
C ASP A 149 -15.55 2.26 3.92
N ARG A 150 -14.34 2.49 4.43
CA ARG A 150 -14.12 3.20 5.70
C ARG A 150 -14.38 4.70 5.57
N SER A 151 -14.00 5.31 4.46
CA SER A 151 -14.23 6.74 4.20
C SER A 151 -15.71 7.03 3.97
N ILE A 152 -16.40 6.21 3.20
CA ILE A 152 -17.86 6.32 2.94
C ILE A 152 -18.64 6.27 4.24
N LYS A 153 -18.36 5.31 5.13
CA LYS A 153 -19.03 5.20 6.44
C LYS A 153 -18.81 6.41 7.35
N LYS A 154 -17.68 7.10 7.21
CA LYS A 154 -17.37 8.30 8.01
C LYS A 154 -17.97 9.58 7.43
N GLN A 155 -18.09 9.69 6.12
CA GLN A 155 -18.53 10.92 5.46
C GLN A 155 -20.06 11.07 5.47
N GLY A 156 -20.81 9.97 5.54
CA GLY A 156 -22.27 9.96 5.43
C GLY A 156 -22.72 10.37 4.01
N ASN A 157 -24.05 10.34 3.78
CA ASN A 157 -24.61 10.72 2.51
C ASN A 157 -24.44 12.23 2.24
N PRO A 158 -23.73 12.65 1.17
CA PRO A 158 -23.55 14.06 0.84
C PRO A 158 -24.86 14.82 0.62
N LEU A 159 -25.90 14.14 0.12
CA LEU A 159 -27.23 14.74 -0.15
C LEU A 159 -28.02 15.04 1.11
N GLU A 160 -27.68 14.41 2.26
CA GLU A 160 -28.32 14.62 3.56
C GLU A 160 -27.65 15.71 4.38
N LYS A 161 -26.51 16.21 3.92
CA LYS A 161 -25.79 17.30 4.62
C LYS A 161 -26.60 18.59 4.60
N LYS A 162 -26.49 19.36 5.68
CA LYS A 162 -27.14 20.67 5.85
C LYS A 162 -26.21 21.80 5.41
N GLY A 163 -26.81 22.99 5.19
CA GLY A 163 -26.06 24.20 4.87
C GLY A 163 -25.51 24.22 3.45
N ILE A 164 -24.42 24.98 3.24
CA ILE A 164 -23.82 25.23 1.91
C ILE A 164 -23.37 23.91 1.26
N VAL A 165 -22.76 23.00 2.03
CA VAL A 165 -22.30 21.70 1.49
C VAL A 165 -23.46 20.88 0.95
N GLY A 166 -24.56 20.78 1.70
CA GLY A 166 -25.73 20.04 1.23
C GLY A 166 -26.43 20.70 0.05
N ALA A 167 -26.49 22.03 0.00
CA ALA A 167 -26.99 22.76 -1.15
C ALA A 167 -26.13 22.51 -2.40
N PHE A 168 -24.82 22.58 -2.28
CA PHE A 168 -23.87 22.29 -3.36
C PHE A 168 -24.05 20.87 -3.90
N CYS A 169 -24.06 19.86 -3.02
CA CYS A 169 -24.20 18.46 -3.43
C CYS A 169 -25.56 18.14 -4.09
N LYS A 170 -26.60 18.93 -3.81
CA LYS A 170 -27.93 18.82 -4.45
C LYS A 170 -28.00 19.54 -5.80
N THR A 171 -27.12 20.53 -6.03
CA THR A 171 -27.10 21.35 -7.24
C THR A 171 -26.22 20.75 -8.33
N TYR A 172 -25.08 20.18 -7.93
CA TYR A 172 -24.09 19.64 -8.84
C TYR A 172 -23.88 18.14 -8.60
N THR A 173 -23.81 17.35 -9.68
CA THR A 173 -23.17 16.04 -9.63
C THR A 173 -21.66 16.24 -9.47
N VAL A 174 -20.93 15.19 -9.08
CA VAL A 174 -19.46 15.29 -8.97
C VAL A 174 -18.84 15.67 -10.32
N GLU A 175 -19.29 15.06 -11.43
CA GLU A 175 -18.83 15.39 -12.79
C GLU A 175 -19.06 16.85 -13.13
N GLN A 176 -20.29 17.36 -12.91
CA GLN A 176 -20.61 18.76 -13.14
C GLN A 176 -19.76 19.70 -12.27
N ALA A 177 -19.47 19.31 -11.04
CA ALA A 177 -18.62 20.10 -10.16
C ALA A 177 -17.15 20.08 -10.62
N MET A 178 -16.67 18.95 -11.12
CA MET A 178 -15.32 18.86 -11.70
C MET A 178 -15.19 19.74 -12.94
N ASP A 179 -16.13 19.65 -13.87
CA ASP A 179 -16.13 20.47 -15.09
C ASP A 179 -16.21 21.97 -14.78
N ALA A 180 -17.02 22.36 -13.79
CA ALA A 180 -17.26 23.75 -13.49
C ALA A 180 -16.16 24.41 -12.62
N PHE A 181 -15.51 23.66 -11.75
CA PHE A 181 -14.64 24.22 -10.71
C PHE A 181 -13.22 23.62 -10.67
N LEU A 182 -13.00 22.47 -11.34
CA LEU A 182 -11.75 21.73 -11.32
C LEU A 182 -11.19 21.46 -12.73
N ASP A 183 -11.66 22.23 -13.70
CA ASP A 183 -11.16 22.18 -15.09
C ASP A 183 -9.64 22.40 -15.11
N GLY A 184 -8.92 21.53 -15.82
CA GLY A 184 -7.44 21.54 -15.87
C GLY A 184 -6.72 21.07 -14.61
N ILE A 185 -7.45 20.75 -13.53
CA ILE A 185 -6.88 20.20 -12.28
C ILE A 185 -6.91 18.68 -12.30
N TYR A 186 -7.99 18.12 -12.81
CA TYR A 186 -8.15 16.68 -13.00
C TYR A 186 -8.42 16.35 -14.44
N GLU A 187 -7.72 15.35 -14.97
CA GLU A 187 -7.94 14.81 -16.30
C GLU A 187 -8.55 13.41 -16.22
N PRO A 188 -9.56 13.08 -17.07
CA PRO A 188 -10.10 11.73 -17.11
C PRO A 188 -9.02 10.74 -17.57
N CYS A 189 -9.05 9.53 -17.02
CA CYS A 189 -8.14 8.47 -17.41
C CYS A 189 -8.77 7.66 -18.56
N ASP A 190 -8.25 7.77 -19.77
CA ASP A 190 -8.79 7.12 -20.96
C ASP A 190 -8.87 5.60 -20.85
N MET A 191 -7.90 4.97 -20.16
CA MET A 191 -7.84 3.52 -20.01
C MET A 191 -8.79 2.99 -18.93
N HIS A 192 -9.26 3.84 -18.02
CA HIS A 192 -10.05 3.42 -16.86
C HIS A 192 -11.22 4.39 -16.61
N PRO A 193 -12.40 4.15 -17.22
CA PRO A 193 -13.59 4.98 -17.00
C PRO A 193 -13.91 5.18 -15.52
N GLY A 194 -14.28 6.41 -15.15
CA GLY A 194 -14.56 6.79 -13.77
C GLY A 194 -13.32 7.07 -12.92
N ARG A 195 -12.14 7.05 -13.52
CA ARG A 195 -10.89 7.47 -12.85
C ARG A 195 -10.36 8.78 -13.44
N TYR A 196 -9.72 9.56 -12.59
CA TYR A 196 -9.13 10.85 -12.94
C TYR A 196 -7.70 10.93 -12.40
N THR A 197 -6.87 11.64 -13.16
CA THR A 197 -5.49 11.93 -12.79
C THR A 197 -5.42 13.38 -12.33
N TYR A 198 -4.87 13.62 -11.15
CA TYR A 198 -4.52 14.97 -10.73
C TYR A 198 -3.32 15.44 -11.55
N THR A 199 -3.44 16.57 -12.27
CA THR A 199 -2.45 17.03 -13.26
C THR A 199 -1.07 17.31 -12.69
N GLU A 200 -0.99 17.72 -11.42
CA GLU A 200 0.28 17.92 -10.70
C GLU A 200 0.67 16.69 -9.85
N GLY A 201 -0.09 15.59 -9.95
CA GLY A 201 0.15 14.37 -9.18
C GLY A 201 1.18 13.46 -9.81
N SER A 202 1.74 12.57 -9.01
CA SER A 202 2.71 11.56 -9.44
C SER A 202 2.08 10.25 -9.90
N THR A 203 0.78 10.04 -9.61
CA THR A 203 0.06 8.80 -9.92
C THR A 203 -1.03 9.01 -10.97
N VAL A 204 -1.15 8.06 -11.90
CA VAL A 204 -2.21 8.02 -12.91
C VAL A 204 -3.45 7.35 -12.32
N GLY A 205 -4.65 7.90 -12.58
CA GLY A 205 -5.91 7.31 -12.15
C GLY A 205 -6.09 7.27 -10.63
N GLY A 206 -5.40 8.14 -9.88
CA GLY A 206 -5.40 8.17 -8.42
C GLY A 206 -6.72 8.59 -7.80
N ALA A 207 -7.53 9.37 -8.50
CA ALA A 207 -8.86 9.77 -8.07
C ALA A 207 -9.93 8.90 -8.74
N VAL A 208 -10.96 8.53 -8.00
CA VAL A 208 -12.01 7.62 -8.48
C VAL A 208 -13.39 8.22 -8.24
N LEU A 209 -14.15 8.42 -9.30
CA LEU A 209 -15.55 8.77 -9.21
C LEU A 209 -16.39 7.50 -9.00
N TYR A 210 -17.17 7.48 -7.95
CA TYR A 210 -18.04 6.37 -7.61
C TYR A 210 -19.49 6.61 -8.02
N GLU A 211 -20.23 5.54 -8.32
CA GLU A 211 -21.64 5.62 -8.73
C GLU A 211 -22.55 6.28 -7.68
N ASP A 212 -22.13 6.25 -6.41
CA ASP A 212 -22.83 6.91 -5.29
C ASP A 212 -22.53 8.42 -5.18
N GLY A 213 -21.79 8.99 -6.12
CA GLY A 213 -21.45 10.42 -6.16
C GLY A 213 -20.35 10.84 -5.20
N LEU A 214 -19.49 9.91 -4.77
CA LEU A 214 -18.28 10.17 -4.00
C LEU A 214 -17.06 10.28 -4.93
N PHE A 215 -16.08 11.09 -4.49
CA PHE A 215 -14.83 11.33 -5.21
C PHE A 215 -13.64 11.21 -4.25
#